data_419185c74f0a0378630f420ae19c9dad
#
_entry.id   419185c74f0a0378630f420ae19c9dad
#
_cell.length_a   1.000
_cell.length_b   1.000
_cell.length_c   1.000
_cell.angle_alpha   90.00
_cell.angle_beta   90.00
_cell.angle_gamma   90.00
#
_symmetry.space_group_name_H-M   'P 1'
#
loop_
_entity.id
_entity.type
_entity.pdbx_description
1 polymer ?
#
loop_
_entity_poly.entity_id
_entity_poly.type
_entity_poly.pdbx_seq_one_letter_code
_entity_poly.pdbx_strand_id
1 'polypeptide(L)'
;MNQNTASDRGQALALARFALISRFQELLRQPVSLKVALDTVSSDCLLELNGQSRPVPRRTLEDWWYAYQRGGFAALHPKDRSDRGVPRKLSSDQERHVVESVKAYPSIPVKVLYRQWKQADPTLPALSAVYRALQRHSMDQRSRRYLVRQAISGPTKAFEAPWVNELWMADFSPGPFLTLAGQKKPLATHLCAIIDDHSRVVPHGAYYLAADTRSFHQSLKQAVQRRGLPRKLYTDQGGPFINDHTRVICANLGIRLLHAKPYHAWSKGKIERLFHTIQSDFEAALRLPGQMPVSLDELNARFWDWLQSVYHSRLHQGIGMTPNERFAQGSRQVRPLDATVDLDRLFYAQLLRVVRKDGTVRLNNQLYEVDLSLRGLEVRLRFDPWTLARVEVDYRGQSFGLARRVDHHLNSQLQGGFQYEK
;
A
#
# COMPACT_ATOMS: atom_id res chain seq x y z
N MET A 1 23.51 9.49 -8.13
CA MET A 1 24.38 9.01 -7.03
C MET A 1 25.34 7.87 -7.44
N ASN A 2 25.87 7.80 -8.68
CA ASN A 2 26.69 6.65 -9.11
C ASN A 2 28.02 7.01 -9.79
N GLN A 3 28.44 8.26 -9.80
CA GLN A 3 29.74 8.61 -10.41
C GLN A 3 30.91 8.54 -9.40
N ASN A 4 30.69 8.81 -8.11
CA ASN A 4 31.75 8.76 -7.09
C ASN A 4 32.26 7.34 -6.80
N THR A 5 31.40 6.31 -6.84
CA THR A 5 31.83 4.94 -6.50
C THR A 5 32.69 4.27 -7.57
N ALA A 6 32.60 4.67 -8.83
CA ALA A 6 33.45 4.12 -9.91
C ALA A 6 34.85 4.75 -9.91
N SER A 7 34.98 6.04 -9.59
CA SER A 7 36.23 6.77 -9.42
C SER A 7 37.02 6.21 -8.24
N ASP A 8 36.37 6.01 -7.07
CA ASP A 8 37.02 5.45 -5.87
C ASP A 8 37.52 4.03 -6.09
N ARG A 9 36.78 3.21 -6.85
CA ARG A 9 37.18 1.84 -7.17
C ARG A 9 38.36 1.79 -8.14
N GLY A 10 38.41 2.72 -9.09
CA GLY A 10 39.53 2.87 -10.02
C GLY A 10 40.81 3.29 -9.31
N GLN A 11 40.70 4.22 -8.36
CA GLN A 11 41.83 4.70 -7.54
C GLN A 11 42.32 3.61 -6.61
N ALA A 12 41.44 2.89 -5.93
CA ALA A 12 41.81 1.77 -5.07
C ALA A 12 42.61 0.68 -5.82
N LEU A 13 42.18 0.36 -7.04
CA LEU A 13 42.87 -0.60 -7.90
C LEU A 13 44.24 -0.08 -8.36
N ALA A 14 44.35 1.21 -8.70
CA ALA A 14 45.63 1.83 -9.06
C ALA A 14 46.62 1.82 -7.88
N LEU A 15 46.15 2.09 -6.65
CA LEU A 15 46.96 1.99 -5.44
C LEU A 15 47.42 0.56 -5.16
N ALA A 16 46.55 -0.42 -5.31
CA ALA A 16 46.91 -1.84 -5.14
C ALA A 16 48.00 -2.30 -6.16
N ARG A 17 47.88 -1.85 -7.43
CA ARG A 17 48.90 -2.09 -8.46
C ARG A 17 50.22 -1.39 -8.11
N PHE A 18 50.16 -0.16 -7.62
CA PHE A 18 51.31 0.61 -7.25
C PHE A 18 52.09 -0.02 -6.09
N ALA A 19 51.38 -0.58 -5.09
CA ALA A 19 52.03 -1.30 -3.99
C ALA A 19 52.91 -2.46 -4.50
N LEU A 20 52.46 -3.25 -5.48
CA LEU A 20 53.23 -4.30 -6.09
C LEU A 20 54.41 -3.75 -6.92
N ILE A 21 54.23 -2.65 -7.64
CA ILE A 21 55.29 -1.96 -8.38
C ILE A 21 56.35 -1.39 -7.44
N SER A 22 55.98 -0.82 -6.30
CA SER A 22 56.90 -0.32 -5.27
C SER A 22 57.77 -1.44 -4.71
N ARG A 23 57.18 -2.60 -4.40
CA ARG A 23 57.91 -3.78 -3.95
C ARG A 23 58.88 -4.30 -5.02
N PHE A 24 58.45 -4.28 -6.27
CA PHE A 24 59.32 -4.63 -7.39
C PHE A 24 60.50 -3.64 -7.55
N GLN A 25 60.29 -2.35 -7.39
CA GLN A 25 61.33 -1.33 -7.42
C GLN A 25 62.37 -1.52 -6.29
N GLU A 26 61.92 -1.89 -5.09
CA GLU A 26 62.84 -2.19 -3.97
C GLU A 26 63.78 -3.35 -4.30
N LEU A 27 63.22 -4.43 -4.92
CA LEU A 27 64.06 -5.56 -5.33
C LEU A 27 65.05 -5.20 -6.44
N LEU A 28 64.68 -4.32 -7.37
CA LEU A 28 65.59 -3.83 -8.40
C LEU A 28 66.77 -2.96 -7.90
N ARG A 29 66.68 -2.45 -6.65
CA ARG A 29 67.84 -1.76 -6.00
C ARG A 29 68.89 -2.73 -5.51
N GLN A 30 68.58 -4.00 -5.44
CA GLN A 30 69.51 -5.08 -5.13
C GLN A 30 70.14 -5.62 -6.42
N PRO A 31 71.27 -6.31 -6.39
CA PRO A 31 71.93 -6.86 -7.58
C PRO A 31 71.24 -8.10 -8.14
N VAL A 32 69.96 -7.95 -8.48
CA VAL A 32 69.13 -9.01 -9.04
C VAL A 32 68.68 -8.66 -10.47
N SER A 33 68.51 -9.68 -11.31
CA SER A 33 68.02 -9.42 -12.66
C SER A 33 66.52 -9.07 -12.66
N LEU A 34 66.09 -8.28 -13.66
CA LEU A 34 64.70 -7.89 -13.84
C LEU A 34 63.76 -9.12 -13.81
N LYS A 35 64.20 -10.22 -14.43
CA LYS A 35 63.42 -11.48 -14.48
C LYS A 35 63.20 -12.05 -13.09
N VAL A 36 64.28 -12.15 -12.28
CA VAL A 36 64.25 -12.70 -10.92
C VAL A 36 63.34 -11.81 -10.01
N ALA A 37 63.48 -10.50 -10.10
CA ALA A 37 62.66 -9.58 -9.34
C ALA A 37 61.14 -9.71 -9.68
N LEU A 38 60.79 -9.87 -10.97
CA LEU A 38 59.39 -10.09 -11.39
C LEU A 38 58.83 -11.43 -10.93
N ASP A 39 59.66 -12.51 -11.02
CA ASP A 39 59.27 -13.84 -10.55
C ASP A 39 59.04 -13.86 -9.03
N THR A 40 59.91 -13.21 -8.25
CA THR A 40 59.79 -13.07 -6.79
C THR A 40 58.48 -12.33 -6.41
N VAL A 41 58.22 -11.15 -6.97
CA VAL A 41 56.99 -10.40 -6.65
C VAL A 41 55.73 -11.15 -7.10
N SER A 42 55.78 -11.84 -8.25
CA SER A 42 54.64 -12.64 -8.74
C SER A 42 54.33 -13.84 -7.86
N SER A 43 55.36 -14.45 -7.24
CA SER A 43 55.19 -15.64 -6.37
C SER A 43 54.83 -15.26 -4.93
N ASP A 44 55.47 -14.22 -4.40
CA ASP A 44 55.43 -13.92 -2.97
C ASP A 44 54.42 -12.84 -2.60
N CYS A 45 53.91 -12.06 -3.58
CA CYS A 45 53.01 -10.95 -3.32
C CYS A 45 51.63 -11.17 -3.96
N LEU A 46 50.60 -10.75 -3.23
CA LEU A 46 49.23 -10.78 -3.71
C LEU A 46 48.71 -9.37 -3.97
N LEU A 47 47.89 -9.23 -5.03
CA LEU A 47 47.13 -8.00 -5.23
C LEU A 47 45.95 -7.97 -4.25
N GLU A 48 45.95 -7.03 -3.32
CA GLU A 48 44.87 -6.85 -2.36
C GLU A 48 43.90 -5.78 -2.84
N LEU A 49 42.63 -6.14 -2.93
CA LEU A 49 41.58 -5.20 -3.32
C LEU A 49 40.26 -5.58 -2.66
N ASN A 50 39.69 -4.66 -1.88
CA ASN A 50 38.39 -4.84 -1.19
C ASN A 50 38.33 -6.12 -0.30
N GLY A 51 39.42 -6.44 0.40
CA GLY A 51 39.48 -7.63 1.27
C GLY A 51 39.68 -8.96 0.52
N GLN A 52 39.91 -8.91 -0.78
CA GLN A 52 40.24 -10.09 -1.60
C GLN A 52 41.69 -10.01 -2.05
N SER A 53 42.41 -11.11 -1.87
CA SER A 53 43.81 -11.26 -2.31
C SER A 53 43.85 -12.23 -3.49
N ARG A 54 44.60 -11.87 -4.52
CA ARG A 54 44.80 -12.72 -5.70
C ARG A 54 46.21 -12.66 -6.24
N PRO A 55 46.78 -13.75 -6.74
CA PRO A 55 48.08 -13.76 -7.38
C PRO A 55 48.05 -12.95 -8.69
N VAL A 56 49.17 -12.31 -8.99
CA VAL A 56 49.33 -11.55 -10.24
C VAL A 56 50.34 -12.25 -11.14
N PRO A 57 49.96 -12.66 -12.35
CA PRO A 57 50.88 -13.28 -13.32
C PRO A 57 52.06 -12.35 -13.63
N ARG A 58 53.26 -12.91 -13.74
CA ARG A 58 54.51 -12.17 -14.05
C ARG A 58 54.33 -11.18 -15.22
N ARG A 59 53.74 -11.63 -16.34
CA ARG A 59 53.48 -10.79 -17.51
C ARG A 59 52.61 -9.57 -17.21
N THR A 60 51.62 -9.73 -16.36
CA THR A 60 50.76 -8.61 -15.97
C THR A 60 51.50 -7.60 -15.10
N LEU A 61 52.37 -8.08 -14.21
CA LEU A 61 53.22 -7.21 -13.40
C LEU A 61 54.22 -6.44 -14.26
N GLU A 62 54.82 -7.11 -15.27
CA GLU A 62 55.71 -6.53 -16.24
C GLU A 62 55.04 -5.45 -17.08
N ASP A 63 53.81 -5.71 -17.56
CA ASP A 63 52.99 -4.74 -18.29
C ASP A 63 52.71 -3.49 -17.44
N TRP A 64 52.37 -3.67 -16.15
CA TRP A 64 52.14 -2.56 -15.23
C TRP A 64 53.44 -1.77 -14.95
N TRP A 65 54.55 -2.45 -14.82
CA TRP A 65 55.86 -1.80 -14.66
C TRP A 65 56.21 -0.90 -15.83
N TYR A 66 56.11 -1.39 -17.05
CA TYR A 66 56.38 -0.56 -18.23
C TYR A 66 55.34 0.56 -18.41
N ALA A 67 54.09 0.33 -18.02
CA ALA A 67 53.05 1.37 -18.02
C ALA A 67 53.42 2.48 -17.03
N TYR A 68 53.86 2.09 -15.80
CA TYR A 68 54.27 3.03 -14.78
C TYR A 68 55.51 3.84 -15.20
N GLN A 69 56.50 3.20 -15.84
CA GLN A 69 57.68 3.91 -16.32
C GLN A 69 57.35 4.97 -17.38
N ARG A 70 56.38 4.71 -18.23
CA ARG A 70 55.97 5.62 -19.32
C ARG A 70 55.06 6.74 -18.88
N GLY A 71 54.19 6.51 -17.95
CA GLY A 71 53.10 7.44 -17.60
C GLY A 71 52.88 7.62 -16.10
N GLY A 72 53.80 7.17 -15.25
CA GLY A 72 53.68 7.28 -13.81
C GLY A 72 52.47 6.58 -13.19
N PHE A 73 52.07 7.03 -12.01
CA PHE A 73 50.93 6.46 -11.27
C PHE A 73 49.61 6.51 -12.08
N ALA A 74 49.41 7.55 -12.89
CA ALA A 74 48.22 7.69 -13.71
C ALA A 74 48.01 6.53 -14.70
N ALA A 75 49.10 5.94 -15.20
CA ALA A 75 49.02 4.81 -16.11
C ALA A 75 48.60 3.48 -15.50
N LEU A 76 48.58 3.42 -14.14
CA LEU A 76 48.11 2.25 -13.37
C LEU A 76 46.59 2.25 -13.17
N HIS A 77 45.91 3.35 -13.48
CA HIS A 77 44.46 3.37 -13.46
C HIS A 77 43.87 2.40 -14.52
N PRO A 78 42.78 1.70 -14.19
CA PRO A 78 42.09 0.89 -15.19
C PRO A 78 41.64 1.78 -16.35
N LYS A 79 41.99 1.41 -17.56
CA LYS A 79 41.47 2.10 -18.77
C LYS A 79 39.98 1.85 -18.88
N ASP A 80 39.22 2.91 -19.01
CA ASP A 80 37.80 2.77 -19.35
C ASP A 80 37.70 2.11 -20.75
N ARG A 81 36.79 1.15 -20.83
CA ARG A 81 36.50 0.53 -22.12
C ARG A 81 35.89 1.58 -23.04
N SER A 82 36.49 1.83 -24.18
CA SER A 82 36.02 2.76 -25.24
C SER A 82 34.63 2.38 -25.79
N ASP A 83 34.23 1.12 -25.61
CA ASP A 83 32.95 0.59 -26.02
C ASP A 83 31.89 0.52 -24.91
N ARG A 84 32.15 1.12 -23.73
CA ARG A 84 31.21 1.16 -22.61
C ARG A 84 30.00 2.01 -22.99
N GLY A 85 28.83 1.35 -23.10
CA GLY A 85 27.59 2.02 -23.50
C GLY A 85 27.25 1.98 -24.98
N VAL A 86 28.18 1.57 -25.86
CA VAL A 86 27.90 1.39 -27.30
C VAL A 86 27.18 0.05 -27.52
N PRO A 87 26.03 0.04 -28.18
CA PRO A 87 25.31 -1.20 -28.47
C PRO A 87 26.04 -2.03 -29.53
N ARG A 88 26.61 -3.16 -29.13
CA ARG A 88 27.29 -4.07 -30.07
C ARG A 88 26.34 -4.95 -30.88
N LYS A 89 25.08 -5.08 -30.43
CA LYS A 89 24.13 -6.06 -30.96
C LYS A 89 22.89 -5.46 -31.63
N LEU A 90 22.51 -4.22 -31.33
CA LEU A 90 21.45 -3.50 -32.02
C LEU A 90 22.06 -2.51 -32.98
N SER A 91 21.53 -2.45 -34.23
CA SER A 91 21.82 -1.34 -35.10
C SER A 91 21.15 -0.06 -34.59
N SER A 92 21.65 1.10 -35.06
CA SER A 92 21.08 2.40 -34.68
C SER A 92 19.58 2.51 -35.05
N ASP A 93 19.19 1.92 -36.19
CA ASP A 93 17.81 1.94 -36.67
C ASP A 93 16.92 0.99 -35.83
N GLN A 94 17.42 -0.20 -35.50
CA GLN A 94 16.72 -1.10 -34.57
C GLN A 94 16.54 -0.47 -33.21
N GLU A 95 17.55 0.20 -32.66
CA GLU A 95 17.47 0.86 -31.37
C GLU A 95 16.46 2.01 -31.41
N ARG A 96 16.47 2.84 -32.45
CA ARG A 96 15.49 3.91 -32.65
C ARG A 96 14.07 3.35 -32.72
N HIS A 97 13.83 2.34 -33.56
CA HIS A 97 12.53 1.70 -33.72
C HIS A 97 11.97 1.16 -32.37
N VAL A 98 12.82 0.46 -31.61
CA VAL A 98 12.46 -0.08 -30.28
C VAL A 98 12.07 1.04 -29.32
N VAL A 99 12.85 2.13 -29.27
CA VAL A 99 12.59 3.27 -28.37
C VAL A 99 11.30 4.00 -28.76
N GLU A 100 11.09 4.27 -30.03
CA GLU A 100 9.89 4.94 -30.54
C GLU A 100 8.63 4.10 -30.33
N SER A 101 8.70 2.81 -30.61
CA SER A 101 7.58 1.88 -30.35
C SER A 101 7.20 1.84 -28.88
N VAL A 102 8.17 1.82 -27.96
CA VAL A 102 7.89 1.84 -26.52
C VAL A 102 7.34 3.19 -26.05
N LYS A 103 7.75 4.30 -26.67
CA LYS A 103 7.14 5.63 -26.42
C LYS A 103 5.70 5.70 -26.91
N ALA A 104 5.42 5.15 -28.09
CA ALA A 104 4.07 5.13 -28.67
C ALA A 104 3.11 4.22 -27.85
N TYR A 105 3.61 3.10 -27.32
CA TYR A 105 2.81 2.12 -26.59
C TYR A 105 3.36 1.83 -25.20
N PRO A 106 3.40 2.80 -24.28
CA PRO A 106 4.07 2.65 -22.98
C PRO A 106 3.38 1.66 -22.04
N SER A 107 2.10 1.40 -22.24
CA SER A 107 1.31 0.43 -21.45
C SER A 107 1.53 -1.03 -21.86
N ILE A 108 2.00 -1.28 -23.09
CA ILE A 108 2.21 -2.64 -23.60
C ILE A 108 3.54 -3.21 -23.04
N PRO A 109 3.55 -4.42 -22.45
CA PRO A 109 4.79 -5.05 -22.01
C PRO A 109 5.81 -5.22 -23.14
N VAL A 110 7.09 -4.87 -22.88
CA VAL A 110 8.17 -5.00 -23.88
C VAL A 110 8.25 -6.41 -24.49
N LYS A 111 8.00 -7.44 -23.69
CA LYS A 111 7.99 -8.83 -24.16
C LYS A 111 6.95 -9.08 -25.26
N VAL A 112 5.82 -8.37 -25.21
CA VAL A 112 4.76 -8.48 -26.22
C VAL A 112 5.20 -7.75 -27.50
N LEU A 113 5.67 -6.51 -27.35
CA LEU A 113 6.22 -5.73 -28.50
C LEU A 113 7.41 -6.46 -29.15
N TYR A 114 8.30 -7.05 -28.35
CA TYR A 114 9.45 -7.80 -28.83
C TYR A 114 9.05 -8.99 -29.72
N ARG A 115 7.96 -9.69 -29.43
CA ARG A 115 7.48 -10.79 -30.29
C ARG A 115 7.09 -10.29 -31.67
N GLN A 116 6.40 -9.14 -31.74
CA GLN A 116 6.02 -8.51 -33.01
C GLN A 116 7.25 -8.01 -33.76
N TRP A 117 8.16 -7.30 -33.09
CA TRP A 117 9.40 -6.83 -33.70
C TRP A 117 10.27 -7.99 -34.24
N LYS A 118 10.34 -9.09 -33.48
CA LYS A 118 11.12 -10.27 -33.89
C LYS A 118 10.50 -11.01 -35.08
N GLN A 119 9.20 -10.94 -35.26
CA GLN A 119 8.50 -11.44 -36.43
C GLN A 119 8.74 -10.56 -37.65
N ALA A 120 8.77 -9.24 -37.49
CA ALA A 120 9.02 -8.28 -38.57
C ALA A 120 10.51 -8.20 -38.96
N ASP A 121 11.39 -8.30 -37.96
CA ASP A 121 12.85 -8.31 -38.15
C ASP A 121 13.48 -9.52 -37.43
N PRO A 122 13.69 -10.64 -38.15
CA PRO A 122 14.36 -11.82 -37.58
C PRO A 122 15.80 -11.59 -37.14
N THR A 123 16.47 -10.50 -37.58
CA THR A 123 17.83 -10.14 -37.18
C THR A 123 17.89 -9.45 -35.82
N LEU A 124 16.75 -8.99 -35.27
CA LEU A 124 16.70 -8.32 -33.99
C LEU A 124 17.34 -9.20 -32.90
N PRO A 125 18.25 -8.65 -32.09
CA PRO A 125 18.96 -9.43 -31.07
C PRO A 125 18.06 -9.89 -29.95
N ALA A 126 18.60 -10.70 -29.03
CA ALA A 126 17.87 -11.24 -27.90
C ALA A 126 17.24 -10.14 -27.03
N LEU A 127 16.08 -10.45 -26.40
CA LEU A 127 15.30 -9.53 -25.56
C LEU A 127 16.13 -8.82 -24.47
N SER A 128 17.17 -9.50 -23.95
CA SER A 128 18.10 -8.91 -22.96
C SER A 128 18.92 -7.74 -23.53
N ALA A 129 19.23 -7.76 -24.82
CA ALA A 129 19.90 -6.63 -25.48
C ALA A 129 18.94 -5.45 -25.68
N VAL A 130 17.68 -5.73 -26.02
CA VAL A 130 16.62 -4.73 -26.10
C VAL A 130 16.38 -4.04 -24.76
N TYR A 131 16.30 -4.78 -23.66
CA TYR A 131 16.15 -4.18 -22.33
C TYR A 131 17.33 -3.27 -21.95
N ARG A 132 18.56 -3.65 -22.31
CA ARG A 132 19.74 -2.80 -22.09
C ARG A 132 19.70 -1.51 -22.93
N ALA A 133 19.22 -1.60 -24.16
CA ALA A 133 19.01 -0.42 -25.00
C ALA A 133 17.97 0.52 -24.38
N LEU A 134 16.80 -0.02 -23.99
CA LEU A 134 15.76 0.76 -23.32
C LEU A 134 16.23 1.40 -22.00
N GLN A 135 17.08 0.73 -21.24
CA GLN A 135 17.68 1.28 -20.00
C GLN A 135 18.60 2.48 -20.30
N ARG A 136 19.41 2.43 -21.38
CA ARG A 136 20.25 3.57 -21.80
C ARG A 136 19.41 4.81 -22.13
N HIS A 137 18.24 4.61 -22.74
CA HIS A 137 17.30 5.67 -23.09
C HIS A 137 16.31 6.03 -21.99
N SER A 138 16.54 5.59 -20.75
CA SER A 138 15.63 5.81 -19.61
C SER A 138 14.19 5.31 -19.87
N MET A 139 14.06 4.24 -20.68
CA MET A 139 12.79 3.57 -21.01
C MET A 139 12.65 2.22 -20.27
N ASP A 140 13.28 2.08 -19.13
CA ASP A 140 13.13 0.92 -18.25
C ASP A 140 11.70 0.80 -17.70
N GLN A 141 11.40 -0.28 -17.02
CA GLN A 141 10.05 -0.54 -16.49
C GLN A 141 9.57 0.55 -15.53
N ARG A 142 10.48 1.17 -14.76
CA ARG A 142 10.16 2.24 -13.80
C ARG A 142 9.80 3.53 -14.54
N SER A 143 10.62 3.93 -15.49
CA SER A 143 10.40 5.12 -16.33
C SER A 143 9.13 5.02 -17.16
N ARG A 144 8.84 3.84 -17.72
CA ARG A 144 7.59 3.58 -18.46
C ARG A 144 6.35 3.65 -17.57
N ARG A 145 6.39 3.07 -16.37
CA ARG A 145 5.30 3.22 -15.40
C ARG A 145 5.03 4.69 -15.06
N TYR A 146 6.08 5.48 -14.97
CA TYR A 146 5.96 6.91 -14.76
C TYR A 146 5.27 7.61 -15.94
N LEU A 147 5.67 7.32 -17.19
CA LEU A 147 5.04 7.87 -18.39
C LEU A 147 3.56 7.46 -18.52
N VAL A 148 3.22 6.20 -18.23
CA VAL A 148 1.83 5.73 -18.24
C VAL A 148 1.03 6.47 -17.16
N ARG A 149 1.60 6.64 -15.96
CA ARG A 149 0.95 7.41 -14.90
C ARG A 149 0.73 8.88 -15.32
N GLN A 150 1.70 9.53 -15.94
CA GLN A 150 1.54 10.90 -16.45
C GLN A 150 0.47 11.01 -17.54
N ALA A 151 0.40 10.07 -18.46
CA ALA A 151 -0.59 10.08 -19.55
C ALA A 151 -2.03 9.86 -19.04
N ILE A 152 -2.20 9.06 -17.99
CA ILE A 152 -3.52 8.77 -17.38
C ILE A 152 -3.92 9.81 -16.34
N SER A 153 -2.94 10.33 -15.59
CA SER A 153 -3.16 11.30 -14.52
C SER A 153 -2.78 12.67 -15.04
N GLY A 154 -3.63 13.53 -15.42
CA GLY A 154 -3.29 14.95 -15.65
C GLY A 154 -2.39 15.51 -14.52
N PRO A 155 -1.93 16.76 -14.56
CA PRO A 155 -1.01 17.33 -13.57
C PRO A 155 -1.60 17.23 -12.16
N THR A 156 -0.98 16.40 -11.33
CA THR A 156 -1.43 16.18 -9.96
C THR A 156 -0.75 17.17 -9.04
N LYS A 157 -1.53 18.07 -8.46
CA LYS A 157 -1.04 18.95 -7.40
C LYS A 157 -1.17 18.26 -6.06
N ALA A 158 -0.10 18.25 -5.26
CA ALA A 158 -0.20 17.86 -3.86
C ALA A 158 -1.24 18.77 -3.17
N PHE A 159 -2.20 18.15 -2.48
CA PHE A 159 -3.20 18.89 -1.71
C PHE A 159 -3.20 18.43 -0.25
N GLU A 160 -3.65 19.29 0.61
CA GLU A 160 -3.92 18.99 2.01
C GLU A 160 -5.21 19.67 2.41
N ALA A 161 -6.06 18.98 3.17
CA ALA A 161 -7.27 19.57 3.71
C ALA A 161 -6.91 20.73 4.66
N PRO A 162 -7.63 21.85 4.62
CA PRO A 162 -7.27 23.05 5.41
C PRO A 162 -7.45 22.87 6.91
N TRP A 163 -8.33 21.98 7.34
CA TRP A 163 -8.70 21.81 8.75
C TRP A 163 -8.76 20.33 9.16
N VAL A 164 -8.65 20.07 10.45
CA VAL A 164 -8.93 18.76 11.03
C VAL A 164 -10.39 18.36 10.76
N ASN A 165 -10.61 17.10 10.48
CA ASN A 165 -11.92 16.54 10.13
C ASN A 165 -12.59 17.18 8.89
N GLU A 166 -11.87 17.93 8.08
CA GLU A 166 -12.39 18.39 6.78
C GLU A 166 -12.52 17.22 5.80
N LEU A 167 -11.53 16.33 5.79
CA LEU A 167 -11.47 15.18 4.90
C LEU A 167 -10.88 13.97 5.63
N TRP A 168 -11.66 12.93 5.76
CA TRP A 168 -11.15 11.61 6.14
C TRP A 168 -10.99 10.74 4.90
N MET A 169 -9.97 9.91 4.90
CA MET A 169 -9.76 8.86 3.89
C MET A 169 -9.90 7.51 4.59
N ALA A 170 -10.63 6.59 3.96
CA ALA A 170 -10.80 5.22 4.45
C ALA A 170 -10.41 4.21 3.37
N ASP A 171 -9.74 3.13 3.81
CA ASP A 171 -9.33 2.05 2.93
C ASP A 171 -9.06 0.77 3.69
N PHE A 172 -8.99 -0.35 2.96
CA PHE A 172 -8.55 -1.65 3.48
C PHE A 172 -7.15 -2.01 2.99
N SER A 173 -6.39 -2.65 3.85
CA SER A 173 -5.09 -3.27 3.54
C SER A 173 -5.05 -4.71 4.04
N PRO A 174 -4.41 -5.65 3.32
CA PRO A 174 -4.11 -6.96 3.90
C PRO A 174 -3.32 -6.81 5.20
N GLY A 175 -3.69 -7.59 6.21
CA GLY A 175 -3.00 -7.67 7.50
C GLY A 175 -2.27 -8.99 7.69
N PRO A 176 -1.70 -9.23 8.88
CA PRO A 176 -1.02 -10.47 9.21
C PRO A 176 -1.99 -11.65 9.24
N PHE A 177 -1.47 -12.85 9.03
CA PHE A 177 -2.21 -14.09 9.23
C PHE A 177 -2.20 -14.43 10.73
N LEU A 178 -3.38 -14.78 11.28
CA LEU A 178 -3.54 -15.21 12.67
C LEU A 178 -3.89 -16.69 12.76
N THR A 179 -3.22 -17.40 13.65
CA THR A 179 -3.61 -18.75 14.03
C THR A 179 -4.41 -18.67 15.32
N LEU A 180 -5.72 -18.76 15.22
CA LEU A 180 -6.61 -18.71 16.39
C LEU A 180 -6.58 -20.06 17.13
N ALA A 181 -6.82 -20.00 18.45
CA ALA A 181 -6.89 -21.17 19.29
C ALA A 181 -7.94 -22.17 18.75
N GLY A 182 -7.55 -23.43 18.60
CA GLY A 182 -8.41 -24.49 18.06
C GLY A 182 -8.49 -24.57 16.53
N GLN A 183 -7.85 -23.66 15.80
CA GLN A 183 -7.80 -23.71 14.34
C GLN A 183 -6.44 -24.17 13.82
N LYS A 184 -6.47 -25.11 12.85
CA LYS A 184 -5.24 -25.64 12.22
C LYS A 184 -4.68 -24.74 11.12
N LYS A 185 -5.51 -23.86 10.54
CA LYS A 185 -5.10 -23.01 9.42
C LYS A 185 -5.09 -21.54 9.85
N PRO A 186 -4.06 -20.78 9.48
CA PRO A 186 -4.03 -19.34 9.69
C PRO A 186 -5.16 -18.65 8.93
N LEU A 187 -5.81 -17.69 9.58
CA LEU A 187 -6.82 -16.82 8.97
C LEU A 187 -6.18 -15.52 8.48
N ALA A 188 -6.53 -15.11 7.28
CA ALA A 188 -6.16 -13.80 6.77
C ALA A 188 -6.91 -12.71 7.56
N THR A 189 -6.19 -11.64 7.90
CA THR A 189 -6.82 -10.44 8.47
C THR A 189 -6.77 -9.29 7.48
N HIS A 190 -7.64 -8.31 7.66
CA HIS A 190 -7.75 -7.12 6.85
C HIS A 190 -7.80 -5.90 7.76
N LEU A 191 -6.85 -4.99 7.59
CA LEU A 191 -6.85 -3.72 8.30
C LEU A 191 -7.79 -2.74 7.61
N CYS A 192 -8.83 -2.30 8.31
CA CYS A 192 -9.59 -1.12 7.94
C CYS A 192 -9.03 0.07 8.69
N ALA A 193 -8.55 1.10 7.99
CA ALA A 193 -8.06 2.31 8.62
C ALA A 193 -8.72 3.56 8.05
N ILE A 194 -8.91 4.54 8.90
CA ILE A 194 -9.41 5.88 8.56
C ILE A 194 -8.36 6.89 9.00
N ILE A 195 -7.93 7.78 8.10
CA ILE A 195 -6.96 8.83 8.40
C ILE A 195 -7.54 10.21 8.14
N ASP A 196 -7.30 11.14 9.05
CA ASP A 196 -7.56 12.55 8.82
C ASP A 196 -6.49 13.16 7.90
N ASP A 197 -6.92 13.74 6.79
CA ASP A 197 -6.03 14.27 5.76
C ASP A 197 -5.17 15.43 6.25
N HIS A 198 -5.67 16.25 7.18
CA HIS A 198 -4.96 17.41 7.72
C HIS A 198 -3.93 17.00 8.76
N SER A 199 -4.36 16.33 9.82
CA SER A 199 -3.52 16.03 10.99
C SER A 199 -2.71 14.75 10.86
N ARG A 200 -3.07 13.84 9.96
CA ARG A 200 -2.56 12.47 9.88
C ARG A 200 -2.97 11.58 11.06
N VAL A 201 -3.81 12.08 11.97
CA VAL A 201 -4.40 11.23 13.02
C VAL A 201 -5.21 10.11 12.35
N VAL A 202 -5.15 8.94 12.93
CA VAL A 202 -6.02 7.79 12.61
C VAL A 202 -7.18 7.79 13.61
N PRO A 203 -8.37 8.33 13.25
CA PRO A 203 -9.54 8.34 14.12
C PRO A 203 -9.91 6.94 14.59
N HIS A 204 -9.80 5.96 13.70
CA HIS A 204 -9.90 4.54 14.00
C HIS A 204 -9.19 3.69 12.96
N GLY A 205 -8.62 2.58 13.42
CA GLY A 205 -8.13 1.48 12.60
C GLY A 205 -8.25 0.19 13.39
N ALA A 206 -8.66 -0.87 12.71
CA ALA A 206 -8.76 -2.21 13.31
C ALA A 206 -8.60 -3.29 12.26
N TYR A 207 -8.10 -4.45 12.69
CA TYR A 207 -8.04 -5.67 11.89
C TYR A 207 -9.36 -6.44 12.01
N TYR A 208 -9.81 -6.99 10.90
CA TYR A 208 -11.03 -7.78 10.76
C TYR A 208 -10.73 -9.07 10.00
N LEU A 209 -11.62 -10.06 10.12
CA LEU A 209 -11.52 -11.30 9.34
C LEU A 209 -12.07 -11.17 7.92
N ALA A 210 -12.73 -10.06 7.61
CA ALA A 210 -13.25 -9.76 6.28
C ALA A 210 -13.11 -8.27 5.94
N ALA A 211 -12.79 -7.97 4.68
CA ALA A 211 -12.82 -6.61 4.15
C ALA A 211 -14.21 -6.35 3.54
N ASP A 212 -15.20 -6.11 4.38
CA ASP A 212 -16.59 -5.97 4.00
C ASP A 212 -17.25 -4.67 4.53
N THR A 213 -18.47 -4.44 4.15
CA THR A 213 -19.28 -3.28 4.56
C THR A 213 -19.45 -3.22 6.09
N ARG A 214 -19.60 -4.37 6.76
CA ARG A 214 -19.76 -4.44 8.21
C ARG A 214 -18.51 -3.91 8.93
N SER A 215 -17.35 -4.41 8.55
CA SER A 215 -16.06 -4.02 9.11
C SER A 215 -15.79 -2.52 8.90
N PHE A 216 -16.15 -1.99 7.72
CA PHE A 216 -16.05 -0.57 7.45
C PHE A 216 -17.01 0.26 8.32
N HIS A 217 -18.29 -0.13 8.43
CA HIS A 217 -19.26 0.59 9.25
C HIS A 217 -18.88 0.58 10.74
N GLN A 218 -18.35 -0.54 11.26
CA GLN A 218 -17.82 -0.62 12.61
C GLN A 218 -16.66 0.36 12.82
N SER A 219 -15.72 0.39 11.86
CA SER A 219 -14.59 1.34 11.89
C SER A 219 -15.05 2.79 11.83
N LEU A 220 -16.00 3.13 10.95
CA LEU A 220 -16.51 4.49 10.82
C LEU A 220 -17.24 4.93 12.10
N LYS A 221 -18.04 4.05 12.69
CA LYS A 221 -18.75 4.32 13.95
C LYS A 221 -17.77 4.65 15.09
N GLN A 222 -16.73 3.82 15.27
CA GLN A 222 -15.70 4.04 16.27
C GLN A 222 -14.89 5.32 16.02
N ALA A 223 -14.60 5.62 14.75
CA ALA A 223 -13.89 6.85 14.36
C ALA A 223 -14.70 8.10 14.75
N VAL A 224 -15.99 8.11 14.41
CA VAL A 224 -16.91 9.23 14.74
C VAL A 224 -17.03 9.42 16.25
N GLN A 225 -17.17 8.34 17.01
CA GLN A 225 -17.24 8.40 18.47
C GLN A 225 -15.99 9.02 19.10
N ARG A 226 -14.82 8.71 18.57
CA ARG A 226 -13.53 9.13 19.15
C ARG A 226 -13.09 10.52 18.76
N ARG A 227 -13.37 10.94 17.52
CA ARG A 227 -12.78 12.15 16.93
C ARG A 227 -13.81 13.12 16.33
N GLY A 228 -15.11 12.88 16.53
CA GLY A 228 -16.18 13.69 15.99
C GLY A 228 -16.44 13.43 14.50
N LEU A 229 -17.22 14.29 13.89
CA LEU A 229 -17.77 14.11 12.54
C LEU A 229 -16.86 14.77 11.49
N PRO A 230 -16.39 14.04 10.45
CA PRO A 230 -15.73 14.68 9.32
C PRO A 230 -16.76 15.42 8.44
N ARG A 231 -16.29 16.39 7.65
CA ARG A 231 -17.12 17.03 6.62
C ARG A 231 -17.22 16.15 5.38
N LYS A 232 -16.14 15.49 5.02
CA LYS A 232 -16.01 14.64 3.83
C LYS A 232 -15.36 13.31 4.20
N LEU A 233 -15.84 12.25 3.58
CA LEU A 233 -15.24 10.92 3.64
C LEU A 233 -14.89 10.47 2.23
N TYR A 234 -13.63 10.16 2.00
CA TYR A 234 -13.10 9.75 0.72
C TYR A 234 -12.70 8.26 0.75
N THR A 235 -13.23 7.50 -0.17
CA THR A 235 -13.00 6.06 -0.30
C THR A 235 -12.70 5.69 -1.76
N ASP A 236 -12.26 4.46 -2.00
CA ASP A 236 -12.28 3.94 -3.37
C ASP A 236 -13.69 3.52 -3.81
N GLN A 237 -13.75 2.90 -4.99
CA GLN A 237 -14.98 2.32 -5.54
C GLN A 237 -15.12 0.83 -5.20
N GLY A 238 -14.48 0.35 -4.14
CA GLY A 238 -14.61 -1.03 -3.67
C GLY A 238 -16.00 -1.34 -3.10
N GLY A 239 -16.42 -2.60 -3.22
CA GLY A 239 -17.74 -3.06 -2.73
C GLY A 239 -18.09 -2.68 -1.30
N PRO A 240 -17.15 -2.73 -0.34
CA PRO A 240 -17.38 -2.29 1.05
C PRO A 240 -17.87 -0.85 1.20
N PHE A 241 -17.50 0.04 0.26
CA PHE A 241 -17.76 1.47 0.34
C PHE A 241 -18.91 1.93 -0.56
N ILE A 242 -19.17 1.25 -1.70
CA ILE A 242 -20.21 1.61 -2.66
C ILE A 242 -21.47 0.78 -2.41
N ASN A 243 -22.28 1.23 -1.47
CA ASN A 243 -23.59 0.65 -1.24
C ASN A 243 -24.53 1.71 -0.67
N ASP A 244 -25.83 1.50 -0.83
CA ASP A 244 -26.85 2.47 -0.38
C ASP A 244 -26.86 2.65 1.13
N HIS A 245 -26.53 1.61 1.88
CA HIS A 245 -26.46 1.70 3.34
C HIS A 245 -25.35 2.69 3.80
N THR A 246 -24.15 2.62 3.20
CA THR A 246 -23.08 3.60 3.46
C THR A 246 -23.51 5.02 3.11
N ARG A 247 -24.23 5.20 2.00
CA ARG A 247 -24.78 6.52 1.61
C ARG A 247 -25.75 7.07 2.65
N VAL A 248 -26.67 6.22 3.12
CA VAL A 248 -27.65 6.59 4.16
C VAL A 248 -26.94 6.97 5.47
N ILE A 249 -25.96 6.18 5.92
CA ILE A 249 -25.17 6.50 7.11
C ILE A 249 -24.48 7.85 6.98
N CYS A 250 -23.79 8.07 5.85
CA CYS A 250 -23.09 9.35 5.63
C CYS A 250 -24.08 10.53 5.59
N ALA A 251 -25.24 10.36 4.97
CA ALA A 251 -26.30 11.38 4.94
C ALA A 251 -26.83 11.68 6.36
N ASN A 252 -27.14 10.65 7.15
CA ASN A 252 -27.59 10.78 8.53
C ASN A 252 -26.56 11.53 9.42
N LEU A 253 -25.25 11.29 9.19
CA LEU A 253 -24.15 11.94 9.90
C LEU A 253 -23.79 13.33 9.33
N GLY A 254 -24.42 13.75 8.23
CA GLY A 254 -24.10 15.00 7.53
C GLY A 254 -22.65 14.96 6.97
N ILE A 255 -22.21 13.82 6.50
CA ILE A 255 -20.90 13.58 5.91
C ILE A 255 -21.05 13.51 4.37
N ARG A 256 -20.30 14.30 3.63
CA ARG A 256 -20.25 14.20 2.17
C ARG A 256 -19.36 13.02 1.75
N LEU A 257 -19.96 11.95 1.23
CA LEU A 257 -19.25 10.80 0.71
C LEU A 257 -18.67 11.12 -0.67
N LEU A 258 -17.38 10.85 -0.84
CA LEU A 258 -16.63 11.05 -2.08
C LEU A 258 -15.95 9.74 -2.47
N HIS A 259 -15.98 9.40 -3.75
CA HIS A 259 -15.29 8.23 -4.27
C HIS A 259 -14.15 8.62 -5.22
N ALA A 260 -13.05 7.88 -5.16
CA ALA A 260 -11.96 8.03 -6.10
C ALA A 260 -12.45 7.80 -7.54
N LYS A 261 -12.05 8.68 -8.46
CA LYS A 261 -12.27 8.39 -9.89
C LYS A 261 -11.43 7.17 -10.28
N PRO A 262 -11.90 6.31 -11.18
CA PRO A 262 -11.10 5.21 -11.71
C PRO A 262 -9.73 5.71 -12.17
N TYR A 263 -8.68 4.96 -11.86
CA TYR A 263 -7.27 5.25 -12.22
C TYR A 263 -6.64 6.51 -11.56
N HIS A 264 -7.28 7.12 -10.56
CA HIS A 264 -6.73 8.24 -9.79
C HIS A 264 -6.13 7.80 -8.44
N ALA A 265 -5.27 6.78 -8.45
CA ALA A 265 -4.63 6.21 -7.24
C ALA A 265 -3.85 7.22 -6.39
N TRP A 266 -3.29 8.27 -7.00
CA TRP A 266 -2.53 9.32 -6.31
C TRP A 266 -3.32 10.12 -5.27
N SER A 267 -4.65 10.17 -5.40
CA SER A 267 -5.51 10.83 -4.41
C SER A 267 -5.54 10.11 -3.06
N LYS A 268 -5.08 8.86 -2.98
CA LYS A 268 -4.99 8.02 -1.77
C LYS A 268 -3.58 7.94 -1.17
N GLY A 269 -2.60 8.66 -1.71
CA GLY A 269 -1.19 8.52 -1.31
C GLY A 269 -0.90 8.69 0.19
N LYS A 270 -1.79 9.37 0.95
CA LYS A 270 -1.64 9.55 2.40
C LYS A 270 -2.01 8.28 3.17
N ILE A 271 -3.13 7.63 2.82
CA ILE A 271 -3.53 6.38 3.46
C ILE A 271 -2.63 5.20 3.01
N GLU A 272 -2.16 5.20 1.75
CA GLU A 272 -1.17 4.23 1.26
C GLU A 272 0.15 4.33 2.05
N ARG A 273 0.60 5.57 2.34
CA ARG A 273 1.78 5.80 3.18
C ARG A 273 1.54 5.37 4.64
N LEU A 274 0.34 5.56 5.17
CA LEU A 274 -0.03 5.05 6.49
C LEU A 274 0.09 3.52 6.51
N PHE A 275 -0.49 2.82 5.55
CA PHE A 275 -0.40 1.35 5.48
C PHE A 275 1.05 0.88 5.36
N HIS A 276 1.86 1.53 4.53
CA HIS A 276 3.29 1.22 4.47
C HIS A 276 3.99 1.39 5.83
N THR A 277 3.65 2.45 6.57
CA THR A 277 4.19 2.68 7.91
C THR A 277 3.77 1.57 8.88
N ILE A 278 2.48 1.19 8.88
CA ILE A 278 1.96 0.11 9.72
C ILE A 278 2.66 -1.21 9.40
N GLN A 279 2.78 -1.55 8.12
CA GLN A 279 3.41 -2.79 7.66
C GLN A 279 4.91 -2.87 7.99
N SER A 280 5.62 -1.74 7.87
CA SER A 280 7.08 -1.70 8.07
C SER A 280 7.50 -1.53 9.53
N ASP A 281 6.60 -1.10 10.41
CA ASP A 281 6.86 -0.82 11.81
C ASP A 281 6.07 -1.81 12.70
N PHE A 282 4.75 -1.64 12.81
CA PHE A 282 3.91 -2.47 13.68
C PHE A 282 3.88 -3.95 13.25
N GLU A 283 3.49 -4.22 11.98
CA GLU A 283 3.36 -5.61 11.52
C GLU A 283 4.73 -6.29 11.39
N ALA A 284 5.79 -5.54 11.12
CA ALA A 284 7.14 -6.09 11.10
C ALA A 284 7.58 -6.59 12.50
N ALA A 285 7.22 -5.86 13.56
CA ALA A 285 7.50 -6.26 14.94
C ALA A 285 6.78 -7.55 15.34
N LEU A 286 5.57 -7.78 14.83
CA LEU A 286 4.81 -9.01 15.10
C LEU A 286 5.48 -10.28 14.54
N ARG A 287 6.39 -10.15 13.56
CA ARG A 287 7.12 -11.28 12.96
C ARG A 287 8.27 -11.77 13.81
N LEU A 288 8.63 -11.06 14.88
CA LEU A 288 9.63 -11.51 15.81
C LEU A 288 9.13 -12.75 16.58
N PRO A 289 10.02 -13.67 16.98
CA PRO A 289 9.64 -14.87 17.73
C PRO A 289 8.81 -14.55 18.97
N GLY A 290 7.68 -15.22 19.12
CA GLY A 290 6.79 -15.04 20.28
C GLY A 290 5.95 -13.76 20.30
N GLN A 291 6.03 -12.92 19.25
CA GLN A 291 5.30 -11.65 19.20
C GLN A 291 3.94 -11.74 18.46
N MET A 292 3.66 -12.84 17.76
CA MET A 292 2.39 -12.97 17.03
C MET A 292 1.22 -13.12 18.01
N PRO A 293 0.17 -12.28 17.88
CA PRO A 293 -1.02 -12.36 18.73
C PRO A 293 -1.77 -13.69 18.54
N VAL A 294 -2.42 -14.16 19.61
CA VAL A 294 -3.19 -15.41 19.60
C VAL A 294 -4.68 -15.19 19.32
N SER A 295 -5.13 -13.95 19.29
CA SER A 295 -6.51 -13.59 18.99
C SER A 295 -6.60 -12.27 18.20
N LEU A 296 -7.76 -12.06 17.56
CA LEU A 296 -8.05 -10.81 16.86
C LEU A 296 -8.14 -9.62 17.83
N ASP A 297 -8.70 -9.84 19.00
CA ASP A 297 -8.83 -8.79 20.03
C ASP A 297 -7.46 -8.36 20.55
N GLU A 298 -6.55 -9.31 20.77
CA GLU A 298 -5.18 -9.00 21.16
C GLU A 298 -4.44 -8.23 20.06
N LEU A 299 -4.57 -8.64 18.78
CA LEU A 299 -4.01 -7.91 17.66
C LEU A 299 -4.50 -6.46 17.64
N ASN A 300 -5.81 -6.25 17.79
CA ASN A 300 -6.41 -4.93 17.79
C ASN A 300 -6.00 -4.09 19.00
N ALA A 301 -5.91 -4.69 20.19
CA ALA A 301 -5.43 -4.01 21.38
C ALA A 301 -3.99 -3.51 21.24
N ARG A 302 -3.08 -4.38 20.77
CA ARG A 302 -1.68 -4.02 20.50
C ARG A 302 -1.55 -2.96 19.39
N PHE A 303 -2.37 -3.07 18.33
CA PHE A 303 -2.38 -2.09 17.26
C PHE A 303 -2.84 -0.72 17.74
N TRP A 304 -3.88 -0.68 18.56
CA TRP A 304 -4.38 0.56 19.14
C TRP A 304 -3.36 1.21 20.08
N ASP A 305 -2.69 0.42 20.90
CA ASP A 305 -1.61 0.90 21.77
C ASP A 305 -0.45 1.49 20.93
N TRP A 306 -0.01 0.79 19.90
CA TRP A 306 1.01 1.29 18.97
C TRP A 306 0.57 2.59 18.28
N LEU A 307 -0.70 2.70 17.84
CA LEU A 307 -1.21 3.94 17.25
C LEU A 307 -1.09 5.12 18.22
N GLN A 308 -1.46 4.93 19.49
CA GLN A 308 -1.46 6.01 20.48
C GLN A 308 -0.04 6.35 20.95
N SER A 309 0.73 5.34 21.32
CA SER A 309 2.04 5.52 21.96
C SER A 309 3.16 5.82 20.97
N VAL A 310 3.07 5.29 19.75
CA VAL A 310 4.14 5.41 18.73
C VAL A 310 3.72 6.32 17.58
N TYR A 311 2.69 5.95 16.83
CA TYR A 311 2.37 6.64 15.57
C TYR A 311 1.88 8.08 15.80
N HIS A 312 0.92 8.27 16.69
CA HIS A 312 0.33 9.60 16.96
C HIS A 312 1.27 10.54 17.72
N SER A 313 2.27 9.99 18.42
CA SER A 313 3.17 10.72 19.31
C SER A 313 4.54 11.01 18.70
N ARG A 314 4.89 10.44 17.53
CA ARG A 314 6.16 10.73 16.87
C ARG A 314 6.05 11.85 15.86
N LEU A 315 7.17 12.54 15.63
CA LEU A 315 7.28 13.58 14.62
C LEU A 315 6.99 13.02 13.22
N HIS A 316 5.97 13.56 12.56
CA HIS A 316 5.62 13.20 11.19
C HIS A 316 6.26 14.21 10.23
N GLN A 317 7.25 13.76 9.44
CA GLN A 317 8.04 14.61 8.53
C GLN A 317 7.20 15.48 7.59
N GLY A 318 6.08 14.95 7.07
CA GLY A 318 5.22 15.65 6.11
C GLY A 318 4.42 16.80 6.70
N ILE A 319 4.29 16.90 8.01
CA ILE A 319 3.54 17.96 8.71
C ILE A 319 4.39 18.74 9.73
N GLY A 320 5.65 18.32 9.97
CA GLY A 320 6.59 19.01 10.84
C GLY A 320 6.27 18.97 12.34
N MET A 321 5.29 18.16 12.76
CA MET A 321 4.89 17.97 14.16
C MET A 321 4.27 16.59 14.35
N THR A 322 3.85 16.25 15.58
CA THR A 322 3.14 15.00 15.83
C THR A 322 1.69 15.08 15.33
N PRO A 323 1.08 13.96 14.89
CA PRO A 323 -0.33 13.94 14.53
C PRO A 323 -1.24 14.45 15.66
N ASN A 324 -0.97 14.08 16.92
CA ASN A 324 -1.75 14.54 18.07
C ASN A 324 -1.67 16.05 18.27
N GLU A 325 -0.48 16.66 18.18
CA GLU A 325 -0.33 18.11 18.30
C GLU A 325 -1.11 18.84 17.20
N ARG A 326 -0.99 18.37 15.95
CA ARG A 326 -1.69 18.99 14.83
C ARG A 326 -3.21 18.87 14.94
N PHE A 327 -3.70 17.73 15.40
CA PHE A 327 -5.13 17.54 15.68
C PHE A 327 -5.62 18.48 16.81
N ALA A 328 -4.86 18.58 17.89
CA ALA A 328 -5.19 19.45 19.02
C ALA A 328 -5.28 20.93 18.64
N GLN A 329 -4.35 21.41 17.79
CA GLN A 329 -4.39 22.80 17.27
C GLN A 329 -5.69 23.10 16.51
N GLY A 330 -6.24 22.11 15.80
CA GLY A 330 -7.48 22.23 15.03
C GLY A 330 -8.75 21.83 15.79
N SER A 331 -8.69 21.54 17.08
CA SER A 331 -9.80 20.99 17.85
C SER A 331 -11.08 21.85 17.85
N ARG A 332 -10.95 23.15 17.70
CA ARG A 332 -12.09 24.08 17.60
C ARG A 332 -12.95 23.89 16.34
N GLN A 333 -12.40 23.31 15.27
CA GLN A 333 -13.12 23.02 14.02
C GLN A 333 -13.83 21.66 14.03
N VAL A 334 -13.56 20.84 15.04
CA VAL A 334 -14.17 19.51 15.16
C VAL A 334 -15.67 19.66 15.40
N ARG A 335 -16.49 19.02 14.56
CA ARG A 335 -17.92 18.87 14.79
C ARG A 335 -18.12 17.73 15.80
N PRO A 336 -18.58 17.99 17.02
CA PRO A 336 -18.85 16.92 17.96
C PRO A 336 -20.06 16.11 17.50
N LEU A 337 -20.12 14.84 17.89
CA LEU A 337 -21.37 14.10 17.85
C LEU A 337 -22.26 14.62 19.00
N ASP A 338 -23.52 14.92 18.69
CA ASP A 338 -24.48 15.32 19.69
C ASP A 338 -24.72 14.14 20.66
N ALA A 339 -24.52 14.38 21.95
CA ALA A 339 -24.67 13.35 23.00
C ALA A 339 -26.10 12.79 23.12
N THR A 340 -27.09 13.52 22.63
CA THR A 340 -28.52 13.08 22.65
C THR A 340 -28.85 12.16 21.49
N VAL A 341 -27.98 12.07 20.47
CA VAL A 341 -28.21 11.26 19.27
C VAL A 341 -27.80 9.81 19.54
N ASP A 342 -28.75 8.90 19.35
CA ASP A 342 -28.46 7.46 19.32
C ASP A 342 -27.66 7.13 18.05
N LEU A 343 -26.33 7.02 18.22
CA LEU A 343 -25.42 6.72 17.12
C LEU A 343 -25.75 5.39 16.43
N ASP A 344 -26.25 4.40 17.18
CA ASP A 344 -26.61 3.10 16.62
C ASP A 344 -27.73 3.24 15.59
N ARG A 345 -28.72 4.06 15.88
CA ARG A 345 -29.83 4.33 14.95
C ARG A 345 -29.37 5.03 13.65
N LEU A 346 -28.33 5.84 13.72
CA LEU A 346 -27.78 6.48 12.49
C LEU A 346 -27.12 5.46 11.56
N PHE A 347 -26.68 4.31 12.10
CA PHE A 347 -26.09 3.21 11.32
C PHE A 347 -27.12 2.14 10.94
N TYR A 348 -28.41 2.31 11.26
CA TYR A 348 -29.45 1.37 10.85
C TYR A 348 -29.68 1.42 9.33
N ALA A 349 -29.82 0.26 8.74
CA ALA A 349 -30.34 0.12 7.38
C ALA A 349 -31.80 0.51 7.34
N GLN A 350 -32.25 0.99 6.16
CA GLN A 350 -33.64 1.34 5.91
C GLN A 350 -34.16 0.52 4.73
N LEU A 351 -35.36 0.00 4.86
CA LEU A 351 -35.99 -0.80 3.82
C LEU A 351 -37.49 -0.52 3.80
N LEU A 352 -38.05 -0.28 2.60
CA LEU A 352 -39.49 -0.16 2.41
C LEU A 352 -40.12 -1.55 2.23
N ARG A 353 -41.23 -1.82 2.93
CA ARG A 353 -42.01 -3.07 2.80
C ARG A 353 -43.46 -2.79 2.90
N VAL A 354 -44.24 -3.49 2.08
CA VAL A 354 -45.69 -3.50 2.21
C VAL A 354 -46.10 -4.49 3.29
N VAL A 355 -46.91 -4.03 4.24
CA VAL A 355 -47.46 -4.88 5.29
C VAL A 355 -48.49 -5.82 4.69
N ARG A 356 -48.35 -7.11 4.94
CA ARG A 356 -49.25 -8.17 4.44
C ARG A 356 -50.61 -8.12 5.13
N LYS A 357 -51.58 -8.85 4.56
CA LYS A 357 -52.93 -8.96 5.13
C LYS A 357 -52.96 -9.53 6.54
N ASP A 358 -51.97 -10.35 6.88
CA ASP A 358 -51.81 -10.95 8.20
C ASP A 358 -51.09 -10.03 9.22
N GLY A 359 -50.81 -8.75 8.87
CA GLY A 359 -50.12 -7.83 9.74
C GLY A 359 -48.62 -8.09 9.85
N THR A 360 -48.03 -8.81 8.89
CA THR A 360 -46.61 -9.14 8.91
C THR A 360 -45.84 -8.45 7.79
N VAL A 361 -44.54 -8.26 8.04
CA VAL A 361 -43.53 -7.85 7.03
C VAL A 361 -42.42 -8.90 6.95
N ARG A 362 -41.83 -9.09 5.76
CA ARG A 362 -40.71 -10.00 5.57
C ARG A 362 -39.39 -9.20 5.54
N LEU A 363 -38.45 -9.60 6.41
CA LEU A 363 -37.10 -9.05 6.48
C LEU A 363 -36.11 -10.20 6.61
N ASN A 364 -35.11 -10.30 5.69
CA ASN A 364 -34.07 -11.36 5.69
C ASN A 364 -34.66 -12.77 5.86
N ASN A 365 -35.71 -13.12 5.09
CA ASN A 365 -36.43 -14.38 5.15
C ASN A 365 -37.14 -14.69 6.48
N GLN A 366 -37.24 -13.74 7.39
CA GLN A 366 -37.99 -13.83 8.63
C GLN A 366 -39.23 -12.97 8.56
N LEU A 367 -40.30 -13.39 9.23
CA LEU A 367 -41.54 -12.64 9.36
C LEU A 367 -41.53 -11.88 10.68
N TYR A 368 -41.95 -10.64 10.62
CA TYR A 368 -42.09 -9.75 11.77
C TYR A 368 -43.53 -9.22 11.80
N GLU A 369 -44.12 -9.24 12.97
CA GLU A 369 -45.43 -8.64 13.25
C GLU A 369 -45.28 -7.15 13.43
N VAL A 370 -46.17 -6.39 12.83
CA VAL A 370 -46.29 -4.94 12.94
C VAL A 370 -47.71 -4.57 13.33
N ASP A 371 -47.94 -3.31 13.64
CA ASP A 371 -49.29 -2.83 13.98
C ASP A 371 -50.27 -3.16 12.82
N LEU A 372 -51.40 -3.73 13.24
CA LEU A 372 -52.48 -4.18 12.29
C LEU A 372 -53.08 -3.04 11.48
N SER A 373 -53.04 -1.81 11.99
CA SER A 373 -53.52 -0.62 11.29
C SER A 373 -52.73 -0.30 10.02
N LEU A 374 -51.52 -0.87 9.90
CA LEU A 374 -50.62 -0.65 8.79
C LEU A 374 -50.85 -1.65 7.61
N ARG A 375 -51.84 -2.55 7.71
CA ARG A 375 -52.09 -3.54 6.65
C ARG A 375 -52.30 -2.90 5.29
N GLY A 376 -51.59 -3.44 4.29
CA GLY A 376 -51.64 -2.94 2.92
C GLY A 376 -50.85 -1.66 2.66
N LEU A 377 -50.29 -1.04 3.71
CA LEU A 377 -49.49 0.18 3.60
C LEU A 377 -48.02 -0.15 3.42
N GLU A 378 -47.28 0.71 2.72
CA GLU A 378 -45.84 0.63 2.59
C GLU A 378 -45.20 1.35 3.80
N VAL A 379 -44.54 0.58 4.64
CA VAL A 379 -43.81 1.07 5.83
C VAL A 379 -42.32 1.06 5.63
N ARG A 380 -41.64 1.94 6.36
CA ARG A 380 -40.18 1.97 6.45
C ARG A 380 -39.74 1.19 7.67
N LEU A 381 -38.92 0.14 7.45
CA LEU A 381 -38.25 -0.61 8.48
C LEU A 381 -36.85 -0.02 8.68
N ARG A 382 -36.48 0.24 9.94
CA ARG A 382 -35.13 0.62 10.35
C ARG A 382 -34.56 -0.45 11.25
N PHE A 383 -33.38 -0.96 10.96
CA PHE A 383 -32.81 -2.09 11.70
C PHE A 383 -31.29 -2.15 11.57
N ASP A 384 -30.63 -2.75 12.56
CA ASP A 384 -29.25 -3.17 12.42
C ASP A 384 -29.20 -4.40 11.48
N PRO A 385 -28.59 -4.28 10.29
CA PRO A 385 -28.59 -5.37 9.31
C PRO A 385 -27.79 -6.60 9.76
N TRP A 386 -26.96 -6.48 10.78
CA TRP A 386 -26.05 -7.51 11.25
C TRP A 386 -26.63 -8.36 12.38
N THR A 387 -27.42 -7.76 13.24
CA THR A 387 -27.99 -8.44 14.42
C THR A 387 -29.48 -8.67 14.29
N LEU A 388 -30.21 -7.79 13.58
CA LEU A 388 -31.68 -7.74 13.55
C LEU A 388 -32.34 -7.76 14.94
N ALA A 389 -31.58 -7.38 15.96
CA ALA A 389 -32.04 -7.41 17.34
C ALA A 389 -33.19 -6.42 17.57
N ARG A 390 -33.23 -5.35 16.78
CA ARG A 390 -34.22 -4.29 16.88
C ARG A 390 -34.65 -3.87 15.49
N VAL A 391 -35.96 -3.99 15.19
CA VAL A 391 -36.56 -3.58 13.91
C VAL A 391 -37.63 -2.54 14.22
N GLU A 392 -37.37 -1.28 13.88
CA GLU A 392 -38.27 -0.15 14.06
C GLU A 392 -39.18 0.01 12.85
N VAL A 393 -40.43 0.35 13.08
CA VAL A 393 -41.44 0.56 12.03
C VAL A 393 -41.81 2.04 12.00
N ASP A 394 -41.69 2.64 10.83
CA ASP A 394 -42.08 4.02 10.57
C ASP A 394 -43.02 4.09 9.38
N TYR A 395 -44.09 4.87 9.50
CA TYR A 395 -44.99 5.19 8.43
C TYR A 395 -45.23 6.69 8.33
N ARG A 396 -44.88 7.29 7.20
CA ARG A 396 -45.01 8.75 6.93
C ARG A 396 -44.34 9.63 8.00
N GLY A 397 -43.21 9.19 8.59
CA GLY A 397 -42.49 9.92 9.62
C GLY A 397 -42.99 9.69 11.06
N GLN A 398 -44.08 8.93 11.24
CA GLN A 398 -44.59 8.52 12.53
C GLN A 398 -44.06 7.13 12.92
N SER A 399 -43.55 6.99 14.14
CA SER A 399 -43.08 5.71 14.67
C SER A 399 -44.26 4.85 15.11
N PHE A 400 -44.29 3.60 14.67
CA PHE A 400 -45.22 2.57 15.10
C PHE A 400 -44.59 1.52 16.03
N GLY A 401 -43.46 1.86 16.63
CA GLY A 401 -42.76 1.01 17.60
C GLY A 401 -41.87 -0.05 16.97
N LEU A 402 -41.68 -1.15 17.68
CA LEU A 402 -40.82 -2.24 17.28
C LEU A 402 -41.62 -3.38 16.66
N ALA A 403 -41.20 -3.85 15.49
CA ALA A 403 -41.72 -5.10 14.95
C ALA A 403 -41.23 -6.29 15.78
N ARG A 404 -42.07 -7.26 16.04
CA ARG A 404 -41.77 -8.49 16.77
C ARG A 404 -41.59 -9.65 15.82
N ARG A 405 -40.60 -10.49 16.06
CA ARG A 405 -40.43 -11.71 15.25
C ARG A 405 -41.66 -12.59 15.48
N VAL A 406 -42.25 -13.09 14.38
CA VAL A 406 -43.40 -13.99 14.47
C VAL A 406 -43.04 -15.25 15.23
N ASP A 407 -43.80 -15.51 16.31
CA ASP A 407 -43.75 -16.77 17.03
C ASP A 407 -45.04 -17.55 16.71
N HIS A 408 -44.96 -18.54 15.83
CA HIS A 408 -46.09 -19.35 15.42
C HIS A 408 -46.72 -20.13 16.57
N HIS A 409 -45.96 -20.51 17.59
CA HIS A 409 -46.47 -21.21 18.76
C HIS A 409 -47.28 -20.28 19.67
N LEU A 410 -46.73 -19.08 19.92
CA LEU A 410 -47.44 -18.08 20.73
C LEU A 410 -48.72 -17.64 20.04
N ASN A 411 -48.68 -17.47 18.72
CA ASN A 411 -49.84 -17.06 17.91
C ASN A 411 -50.96 -18.13 17.88
N SER A 412 -50.57 -19.41 17.95
CA SER A 412 -51.57 -20.50 18.05
C SER A 412 -52.34 -20.53 19.39
N GLN A 413 -51.75 -19.94 20.46
CA GLN A 413 -52.35 -19.86 21.77
C GLN A 413 -53.20 -18.60 22.00
N LEU A 414 -53.02 -17.56 21.16
CA LEU A 414 -53.84 -16.36 21.16
C LEU A 414 -55.19 -16.70 20.53
N GLN A 415 -56.20 -16.91 21.37
CA GLN A 415 -57.60 -17.09 20.94
C GLN A 415 -58.08 -15.83 20.22
N GLY A 416 -58.01 -15.86 18.92
CA GLY A 416 -58.47 -14.77 18.06
C GLY A 416 -58.77 -15.27 16.67
N GLY A 417 -59.95 -15.87 16.46
CA GLY A 417 -60.51 -15.97 15.13
C GLY A 417 -60.90 -17.31 14.54
N PHE A 418 -60.98 -18.40 15.30
CA PHE A 418 -61.71 -19.58 14.89
C PHE A 418 -62.97 -19.73 15.75
N GLN A 419 -64.10 -19.14 15.35
CA GLN A 419 -65.38 -19.58 15.80
C GLN A 419 -65.69 -20.86 14.98
N TYR A 420 -65.63 -22.01 15.69
CA TYR A 420 -66.21 -23.22 15.18
C TYR A 420 -67.72 -23.03 15.28
N GLU A 421 -68.41 -22.85 14.16
CA GLU A 421 -69.83 -23.06 14.11
C GLU A 421 -70.13 -24.52 14.48
N LYS A 422 -71.00 -24.71 15.47
CA LYS A 422 -71.50 -26.01 15.93
C LYS A 422 -72.43 -26.61 14.90
#